data_0b67ef106a56218f08f14699315f6b61
#
_entry.id   0b67ef106a56218f08f14699315f6b61
#
_cell.length_a   1.000
_cell.length_b   1.000
_cell.length_c   1.000
_cell.angle_alpha   90.00
_cell.angle_beta   90.00
_cell.angle_gamma   90.00
#
_symmetry.space_group_name_H-M   'P 1'
#
loop_
_entity.id
_entity.type
_entity.pdbx_description
1 polymer ?
#
loop_
_entity_poly.entity_id
_entity_poly.type
_entity_poly.pdbx_seq_one_letter_code
_entity_poly.pdbx_strand_id
1 'polypeptide(L)'
;MKKLLLLITFISLPSYSAVSANVSFTSDYIWRGMTQSDGPAIQGGFDYANDSGFYAGIWGSNVNFNDGAGSELDYYFGYGFEMGGIGVDLGYVAFDYPENDTGLDFEEIVLGLSMGDLGLTFALGQDGAPDYTEVSYGIGALGIAYGQYDDYGDNLSISYGFTCGTYDCGLAYSDFSDDGYGADED
;
A
#
# COMPACT_ATOMS: atom_id res chain seq x y z
N MET A 1 -3.36 -4.15 18.77
CA MET A 1 -2.22 -3.94 17.86
C MET A 1 -2.65 -2.91 16.84
N LYS A 2 -1.87 -1.87 16.62
CA LYS A 2 -2.22 -0.76 15.70
C LYS A 2 -1.56 -1.09 14.38
N LYS A 3 -2.33 -1.24 13.33
CA LYS A 3 -1.87 -1.56 11.99
C LYS A 3 -2.19 -0.35 11.11
N LEU A 4 -1.20 0.29 10.54
CA LEU A 4 -1.37 1.38 9.60
C LEU A 4 -1.54 0.74 8.22
N LEU A 5 -2.70 0.90 7.64
CA LEU A 5 -2.95 0.56 6.25
C LEU A 5 -2.25 1.62 5.40
N LEU A 6 -1.42 1.21 4.45
CA LEU A 6 -1.00 2.10 3.38
C LEU A 6 -2.24 2.32 2.48
N LEU A 7 -3.08 3.26 2.90
CA LEU A 7 -4.14 3.75 2.05
C LEU A 7 -3.42 4.66 1.05
N ILE A 8 -3.40 4.31 -0.22
CA ILE A 8 -3.12 5.29 -1.27
C ILE A 8 -4.30 6.26 -1.22
N THR A 9 -4.21 7.24 -0.33
CA THR A 9 -5.19 8.32 -0.27
C THR A 9 -4.98 9.16 -1.52
N PHE A 10 -6.01 9.22 -2.35
CA PHE A 10 -6.09 10.22 -3.41
C PHE A 10 -5.93 11.59 -2.76
N ILE A 11 -4.73 12.12 -2.85
CA ILE A 11 -4.45 13.48 -2.41
C ILE A 11 -5.17 14.38 -3.38
N SER A 12 -6.15 15.15 -2.91
CA SER A 12 -6.64 16.32 -3.64
C SER A 12 -5.43 17.27 -3.78
N LEU A 13 -4.82 17.26 -4.98
CA LEU A 13 -3.57 17.95 -5.24
C LEU A 13 -3.72 19.45 -4.98
N PRO A 14 -2.90 20.05 -4.13
CA PRO A 14 -2.79 21.49 -4.07
C PRO A 14 -2.24 21.99 -5.42
N SER A 15 -2.70 23.18 -5.85
CA SER A 15 -2.33 23.82 -7.12
C SER A 15 -0.87 24.29 -7.21
N TYR A 16 0.09 23.48 -6.76
CA TYR A 16 1.52 23.77 -6.88
C TYR A 16 2.32 22.44 -6.92
N SER A 17 3.35 22.40 -7.77
CA SER A 17 4.36 21.37 -7.69
C SER A 17 5.01 21.39 -6.32
N ALA A 18 4.87 20.35 -5.55
CA ALA A 18 5.39 20.27 -4.18
C ALA A 18 6.13 18.95 -3.94
N VAL A 19 7.21 19.07 -3.17
CA VAL A 19 7.84 17.92 -2.52
C VAL A 19 7.35 17.91 -1.08
N SER A 20 6.82 16.80 -0.63
CA SER A 20 6.47 16.54 0.76
C SER A 20 7.30 15.41 1.33
N ALA A 21 7.40 15.37 2.66
CA ALA A 21 8.01 14.28 3.38
C ALA A 21 7.08 13.85 4.49
N ASN A 22 7.06 12.56 4.77
CA ASN A 22 6.29 11.99 5.84
C ASN A 22 7.12 11.02 6.67
N VAL A 23 6.71 10.81 7.91
CA VAL A 23 7.22 9.76 8.79
C VAL A 23 6.07 9.23 9.63
N SER A 24 5.99 7.93 9.79
CA SER A 24 4.99 7.28 10.62
C SER A 24 5.62 6.21 11.52
N PHE A 25 4.87 5.86 12.57
CA PHE A 25 5.22 4.82 13.52
C PHE A 25 4.06 3.83 13.60
N THR A 26 4.34 2.55 13.40
CA THR A 26 3.36 1.50 13.54
C THR A 26 3.81 0.42 14.52
N SER A 27 2.87 -0.23 15.19
CA SER A 27 3.19 -1.37 16.06
C SER A 27 3.50 -2.64 15.28
N ASP A 28 3.12 -2.68 14.00
CA ASP A 28 3.41 -3.74 13.05
C ASP A 28 3.14 -3.19 11.65
N TYR A 29 4.08 -3.37 10.73
CA TYR A 29 3.85 -3.07 9.32
C TYR A 29 3.10 -4.24 8.69
N ILE A 30 1.87 -3.98 8.30
CA ILE A 30 1.04 -4.95 7.61
C ILE A 30 0.79 -4.46 6.18
N TRP A 31 1.08 -5.29 5.21
CA TRP A 31 0.79 -5.07 3.81
C TRP A 31 -0.13 -6.17 3.30
N ARG A 32 -1.31 -5.79 2.77
CA ARG A 32 -2.34 -6.72 2.27
C ARG A 32 -2.62 -7.91 3.21
N GLY A 33 -2.77 -7.62 4.49
CA GLY A 33 -3.08 -8.63 5.52
C GLY A 33 -1.88 -9.32 6.16
N MET A 34 -0.72 -9.26 5.55
CA MET A 34 0.50 -9.96 5.99
C MET A 34 1.44 -9.03 6.75
N THR A 35 2.00 -9.50 7.87
CA THR A 35 3.03 -8.75 8.59
C THR A 35 4.32 -8.70 7.78
N GLN A 36 4.92 -7.52 7.70
CA GLN A 36 6.20 -7.29 7.04
C GLN A 36 7.32 -7.07 8.05
N SER A 37 7.02 -6.58 9.24
CA SER A 37 8.04 -6.23 10.24
C SER A 37 8.06 -7.14 11.48
N ASP A 38 7.05 -7.99 11.65
CA ASP A 38 6.89 -8.85 12.83
C ASP A 38 7.10 -8.06 14.15
N GLY A 39 6.64 -6.80 14.17
CA GLY A 39 6.79 -5.89 15.30
C GLY A 39 6.80 -4.42 14.87
N PRO A 40 7.29 -3.51 15.73
CA PRO A 40 7.26 -2.08 15.46
C PRO A 40 8.05 -1.69 14.21
N ALA A 41 7.47 -0.79 13.39
CA ALA A 41 8.15 -0.23 12.24
C ALA A 41 8.14 1.31 12.25
N ILE A 42 9.23 1.88 11.70
CA ILE A 42 9.34 3.28 11.32
C ILE A 42 9.28 3.33 9.81
N GLN A 43 8.35 4.12 9.30
CA GLN A 43 8.05 4.20 7.87
C GLN A 43 8.02 5.65 7.44
N GLY A 44 8.37 5.92 6.19
CA GLY A 44 8.26 7.26 5.67
C GLY A 44 8.91 7.44 4.33
N GLY A 45 8.75 8.63 3.74
CA GLY A 45 9.22 8.86 2.40
C GLY A 45 9.19 10.31 1.97
N PHE A 46 9.45 10.48 0.68
CA PHE A 46 9.39 11.74 -0.02
C PHE A 46 8.51 11.59 -1.24
N ASP A 47 7.57 12.51 -1.40
CA ASP A 47 6.62 12.53 -2.50
C ASP A 47 6.79 13.81 -3.30
N TYR A 48 6.75 13.71 -4.60
CA TYR A 48 6.59 14.81 -5.54
C TYR A 48 5.25 14.69 -6.25
N ALA A 49 4.50 15.76 -6.31
CA ALA A 49 3.28 15.84 -7.10
C ALA A 49 3.18 17.20 -7.79
N ASN A 50 2.53 17.24 -8.95
CA ASN A 50 2.26 18.47 -9.67
C ASN A 50 0.83 18.57 -10.22
N ASP A 51 0.45 19.76 -10.66
CA ASP A 51 -0.91 20.08 -11.13
C ASP A 51 -1.35 19.30 -12.38
N SER A 52 -0.44 18.68 -13.11
CA SER A 52 -0.79 17.86 -14.27
C SER A 52 -1.42 16.51 -13.88
N GLY A 53 -1.25 16.11 -12.62
CA GLY A 53 -1.61 14.78 -12.11
C GLY A 53 -0.42 13.82 -12.01
N PHE A 54 0.77 14.20 -12.52
CA PHE A 54 1.97 13.39 -12.35
C PHE A 54 2.46 13.42 -10.91
N TYR A 55 2.84 12.25 -10.40
CA TYR A 55 3.49 12.10 -9.12
C TYR A 55 4.64 11.07 -9.20
N ALA A 56 5.58 11.17 -8.29
CA ALA A 56 6.64 10.20 -8.07
C ALA A 56 7.10 10.27 -6.62
N GLY A 57 7.63 9.18 -6.10
CA GLY A 57 8.13 9.18 -4.73
C GLY A 57 9.04 8.01 -4.43
N ILE A 58 9.55 8.05 -3.21
CA ILE A 58 10.31 6.99 -2.57
C ILE A 58 9.75 6.82 -1.17
N TRP A 59 9.53 5.59 -0.77
CA TRP A 59 9.10 5.25 0.58
C TRP A 59 9.98 4.14 1.13
N GLY A 60 10.02 3.96 2.43
CA GLY A 60 10.76 2.88 3.05
C GLY A 60 10.28 2.55 4.45
N SER A 61 10.59 1.35 4.87
CA SER A 61 10.30 0.77 6.18
C SER A 61 11.37 -0.22 6.61
N ASN A 62 11.47 -0.47 7.90
CA ASN A 62 12.10 -1.69 8.34
C ASN A 62 11.16 -2.88 8.16
N VAL A 63 11.71 -4.01 7.76
CA VAL A 63 11.01 -5.30 7.60
C VAL A 63 11.74 -6.40 8.35
N ASN A 64 11.10 -7.54 8.55
CA ASN A 64 11.69 -8.72 9.16
C ASN A 64 10.96 -10.00 8.69
N PHE A 65 11.50 -10.65 7.70
CA PHE A 65 11.00 -11.94 7.19
C PHE A 65 11.79 -13.14 7.72
N ASN A 66 12.77 -12.91 8.61
CA ASN A 66 13.70 -13.92 9.10
C ASN A 66 14.61 -14.54 8.02
N ASP A 67 14.78 -13.87 6.90
CA ASP A 67 15.59 -14.30 5.75
C ASP A 67 16.80 -13.41 5.46
N GLY A 68 16.99 -12.35 6.26
CA GLY A 68 18.07 -11.38 6.15
C GLY A 68 17.65 -10.01 5.61
N ALA A 69 16.45 -9.87 5.03
CA ALA A 69 15.91 -8.55 4.70
C ALA A 69 15.65 -7.75 5.97
N GLY A 70 16.20 -6.55 6.06
CA GLY A 70 16.04 -5.64 7.19
C GLY A 70 15.34 -4.33 6.84
N SER A 71 15.21 -4.03 5.57
CA SER A 71 14.56 -2.83 5.04
C SER A 71 13.86 -3.09 3.71
N GLU A 72 12.85 -2.28 3.44
CA GLU A 72 12.13 -2.18 2.18
C GLU A 72 12.23 -0.75 1.68
N LEU A 73 12.47 -0.59 0.39
CA LEU A 73 12.48 0.68 -0.31
C LEU A 73 11.62 0.58 -1.56
N ASP A 74 10.60 1.44 -1.62
CA ASP A 74 9.69 1.49 -2.77
C ASP A 74 9.98 2.72 -3.60
N TYR A 75 10.05 2.53 -4.90
CA TYR A 75 10.16 3.62 -5.89
C TYR A 75 8.90 3.60 -6.74
N TYR A 76 8.20 4.71 -6.79
CA TYR A 76 6.95 4.77 -7.51
C TYR A 76 6.79 6.06 -8.30
N PHE A 77 6.01 5.96 -9.37
CA PHE A 77 5.52 7.09 -10.13
C PHE A 77 4.17 6.77 -10.75
N GLY A 78 3.42 7.81 -11.09
CA GLY A 78 2.11 7.60 -11.68
C GLY A 78 1.47 8.88 -12.18
N TYR A 79 0.24 8.72 -12.64
CA TYR A 79 -0.57 9.78 -13.18
C TYR A 79 -2.03 9.63 -12.77
N GLY A 80 -2.51 10.58 -11.96
CA GLY A 80 -3.90 10.65 -11.52
C GLY A 80 -4.69 11.68 -12.31
N PHE A 81 -5.93 11.35 -12.68
CA PHE A 81 -6.86 12.25 -13.34
C PHE A 81 -8.31 11.89 -13.02
N GLU A 82 -9.22 12.80 -13.32
CA GLU A 82 -10.64 12.57 -13.17
C GLU A 82 -11.33 12.47 -14.54
N MET A 83 -12.20 11.50 -14.72
CA MET A 83 -12.99 11.32 -15.91
C MET A 83 -14.45 10.94 -15.58
N GLY A 84 -15.39 11.86 -15.86
CA GLY A 84 -16.81 11.60 -15.67
C GLY A 84 -17.24 11.36 -14.21
N GLY A 85 -16.54 11.95 -13.25
CA GLY A 85 -16.79 11.76 -11.81
C GLY A 85 -16.15 10.51 -11.23
N ILE A 86 -15.29 9.84 -12.01
CA ILE A 86 -14.45 8.73 -11.57
C ILE A 86 -13.01 9.22 -11.52
N GLY A 87 -12.37 9.09 -10.35
CA GLY A 87 -10.93 9.25 -10.22
C GLY A 87 -10.22 8.03 -10.80
N VAL A 88 -9.21 8.26 -11.62
CA VAL A 88 -8.38 7.22 -12.26
C VAL A 88 -6.93 7.48 -11.87
N ASP A 89 -6.24 6.47 -11.43
CA ASP A 89 -4.82 6.48 -11.14
C ASP A 89 -4.12 5.35 -11.91
N LEU A 90 -3.04 5.69 -12.60
CA LEU A 90 -2.18 4.73 -13.28
C LEU A 90 -0.79 4.88 -12.69
N GLY A 91 -0.33 3.86 -11.98
CA GLY A 91 0.92 3.85 -11.26
C GLY A 91 1.83 2.68 -11.64
N TYR A 92 3.09 2.85 -11.30
CA TYR A 92 4.10 1.81 -11.27
C TYR A 92 4.83 1.90 -9.94
N VAL A 93 5.09 0.77 -9.34
CA VAL A 93 5.86 0.66 -8.11
C VAL A 93 6.86 -0.49 -8.22
N ALA A 94 8.10 -0.22 -7.80
CA ALA A 94 9.14 -1.22 -7.61
C ALA A 94 9.41 -1.34 -6.11
N PHE A 95 9.31 -2.55 -5.61
CA PHE A 95 9.61 -2.94 -4.24
C PHE A 95 11.02 -3.52 -4.22
N ASP A 96 11.91 -2.89 -3.48
CA ASP A 96 13.32 -3.25 -3.36
C ASP A 96 13.62 -3.61 -1.90
N TYR A 97 14.25 -4.76 -1.69
CA TYR A 97 14.68 -5.23 -0.38
C TYR A 97 16.20 -5.25 -0.31
N PRO A 98 16.84 -4.10 0.00
CA PRO A 98 18.30 -4.01 0.10
C PRO A 98 18.85 -5.06 1.06
N GLU A 99 20.02 -5.60 0.74
CA GLU A 99 20.69 -6.63 1.52
C GLU A 99 20.03 -8.02 1.48
N ASN A 100 19.04 -8.23 0.59
CA ASN A 100 18.43 -9.52 0.36
C ASN A 100 18.90 -10.12 -0.97
N ASP A 101 19.68 -11.20 -0.90
CA ASP A 101 20.16 -11.95 -2.08
C ASP A 101 19.16 -13.02 -2.55
N THR A 102 17.97 -13.13 -1.93
CA THR A 102 17.01 -14.22 -2.19
C THR A 102 15.97 -13.91 -3.26
N GLY A 103 15.98 -12.70 -3.83
CA GLY A 103 15.09 -12.30 -4.93
C GLY A 103 13.68 -11.96 -4.46
N LEU A 104 13.55 -11.20 -3.37
CA LEU A 104 12.28 -10.66 -2.91
C LEU A 104 11.78 -9.47 -3.71
N ASP A 105 12.65 -8.83 -4.49
CA ASP A 105 12.31 -7.64 -5.27
C ASP A 105 11.26 -7.99 -6.32
N PHE A 106 10.27 -7.12 -6.46
CA PHE A 106 9.23 -7.25 -7.47
C PHE A 106 8.65 -5.90 -7.85
N GLU A 107 7.82 -5.89 -8.87
CA GLU A 107 7.24 -4.68 -9.43
C GLU A 107 5.75 -4.89 -9.71
N GLU A 108 4.98 -3.79 -9.65
CA GLU A 108 3.56 -3.81 -10.00
C GLU A 108 3.19 -2.62 -10.90
N ILE A 109 2.31 -2.88 -11.86
CA ILE A 109 1.56 -1.84 -12.57
C ILE A 109 0.19 -1.74 -11.90
N VAL A 110 -0.17 -0.56 -11.43
CA VAL A 110 -1.38 -0.34 -10.63
C VAL A 110 -2.38 0.50 -11.39
N LEU A 111 -3.64 0.04 -11.44
CA LEU A 111 -4.81 0.82 -11.83
C LEU A 111 -5.70 1.02 -10.60
N GLY A 112 -5.81 2.26 -10.16
CA GLY A 112 -6.76 2.69 -9.14
C GLY A 112 -7.98 3.37 -9.77
N LEU A 113 -9.17 3.03 -9.28
CA LEU A 113 -10.42 3.69 -9.64
C LEU A 113 -11.14 4.13 -8.36
N SER A 114 -11.72 5.33 -8.36
CA SER A 114 -12.49 5.82 -7.22
C SER A 114 -13.77 6.52 -7.65
N MET A 115 -14.85 6.30 -6.89
CA MET A 115 -16.13 6.97 -7.09
C MET A 115 -16.78 7.22 -5.71
N GLY A 116 -16.72 8.47 -5.26
CA GLY A 116 -17.13 8.82 -3.90
C GLY A 116 -16.26 8.07 -2.88
N ASP A 117 -16.90 7.29 -2.01
CA ASP A 117 -16.24 6.52 -0.97
C ASP A 117 -15.83 5.10 -1.42
N LEU A 118 -16.15 4.71 -2.66
CA LEU A 118 -15.78 3.41 -3.23
C LEU A 118 -14.44 3.49 -3.94
N GLY A 119 -13.55 2.54 -3.66
CA GLY A 119 -12.28 2.32 -4.34
C GLY A 119 -12.19 0.92 -4.95
N LEU A 120 -11.51 0.83 -6.10
CA LEU A 120 -11.11 -0.41 -6.74
C LEU A 120 -9.62 -0.30 -7.10
N THR A 121 -8.85 -1.33 -6.80
CA THR A 121 -7.43 -1.40 -7.16
C THR A 121 -7.15 -2.69 -7.90
N PHE A 122 -6.42 -2.59 -9.00
CA PHE A 122 -5.86 -3.71 -9.75
C PHE A 122 -4.36 -3.51 -9.80
N ALA A 123 -3.60 -4.37 -9.15
CA ALA A 123 -2.15 -4.40 -9.20
C ALA A 123 -1.72 -5.62 -10.02
N LEU A 124 -1.07 -5.36 -11.14
CA LEU A 124 -0.58 -6.39 -12.06
C LEU A 124 0.88 -6.66 -11.74
N GLY A 125 1.14 -7.80 -11.13
CA GLY A 125 2.49 -8.25 -10.79
C GLY A 125 3.34 -8.43 -12.05
N GLN A 126 4.59 -8.02 -11.99
CA GLN A 126 5.55 -8.17 -13.08
C GLN A 126 6.52 -9.31 -12.74
N ASP A 127 7.11 -9.91 -13.77
CA ASP A 127 8.16 -10.93 -13.66
C ASP A 127 7.81 -12.16 -12.79
N GLY A 128 6.52 -12.49 -12.71
CA GLY A 128 6.01 -13.64 -11.98
C GLY A 128 5.45 -13.34 -10.60
N ALA A 129 5.44 -12.08 -10.19
CA ALA A 129 4.69 -11.68 -9.01
C ALA A 129 3.17 -11.85 -9.24
N PRO A 130 2.40 -12.28 -8.23
CA PRO A 130 0.96 -12.50 -8.39
C PRO A 130 0.19 -11.18 -8.59
N ASP A 131 -0.86 -11.24 -9.41
CA ASP A 131 -1.80 -10.13 -9.53
C ASP A 131 -2.64 -9.97 -8.26
N TYR A 132 -3.03 -8.73 -7.96
CA TYR A 132 -3.86 -8.42 -6.80
C TYR A 132 -5.01 -7.49 -7.17
N THR A 133 -6.19 -7.78 -6.64
CA THR A 133 -7.39 -6.94 -6.80
C THR A 133 -7.98 -6.59 -5.45
N GLU A 134 -8.36 -5.33 -5.23
CA GLU A 134 -8.98 -4.87 -3.99
C GLU A 134 -10.22 -4.03 -4.26
N VAL A 135 -11.25 -4.22 -3.43
CA VAL A 135 -12.37 -3.30 -3.27
C VAL A 135 -12.31 -2.67 -1.89
N SER A 136 -12.47 -1.34 -1.84
CA SER A 136 -12.47 -0.60 -0.58
C SER A 136 -13.67 0.33 -0.48
N TYR A 137 -14.10 0.61 0.75
CA TYR A 137 -15.18 1.55 1.03
C TYR A 137 -14.91 2.34 2.31
N GLY A 138 -15.11 3.67 2.23
CA GLY A 138 -14.97 4.61 3.34
C GLY A 138 -16.31 4.99 3.95
N ILE A 139 -16.40 5.08 5.28
CA ILE A 139 -17.57 5.60 6.00
C ILE A 139 -17.08 6.58 7.07
N GLY A 140 -16.94 7.84 6.70
CA GLY A 140 -16.36 8.83 7.61
C GLY A 140 -14.91 8.48 7.97
N ALA A 141 -14.64 8.17 9.24
CA ALA A 141 -13.31 7.79 9.72
C ALA A 141 -13.03 6.28 9.62
N LEU A 142 -14.01 5.48 9.23
CA LEU A 142 -13.89 4.03 9.09
C LEU A 142 -13.58 3.67 7.64
N GLY A 143 -12.60 2.80 7.42
CA GLY A 143 -12.29 2.17 6.14
C GLY A 143 -12.44 0.66 6.23
N ILE A 144 -12.95 0.05 5.17
CA ILE A 144 -13.03 -1.41 5.00
C ILE A 144 -12.47 -1.74 3.63
N ALA A 145 -11.63 -2.75 3.54
CA ALA A 145 -11.11 -3.24 2.27
C ALA A 145 -11.08 -4.78 2.27
N TYR A 146 -11.39 -5.34 1.11
CA TYR A 146 -11.22 -6.75 0.82
C TYR A 146 -10.39 -6.87 -0.46
N GLY A 147 -9.33 -7.63 -0.39
CA GLY A 147 -8.41 -7.86 -1.50
C GLY A 147 -8.14 -9.33 -1.72
N GLN A 148 -7.75 -9.67 -2.93
CA GLN A 148 -7.46 -11.04 -3.35
C GLN A 148 -6.27 -11.05 -4.29
N TYR A 149 -5.33 -11.94 -4.03
CA TYR A 149 -4.30 -12.35 -4.96
C TYR A 149 -4.79 -13.47 -5.86
N ASP A 150 -4.31 -13.52 -7.09
CA ASP A 150 -4.50 -14.68 -7.96
C ASP A 150 -3.72 -15.88 -7.39
N ASP A 151 -4.44 -16.98 -7.08
CA ASP A 151 -3.91 -18.25 -6.62
C ASP A 151 -3.02 -18.20 -5.35
N TYR A 152 -3.17 -17.16 -4.50
CA TYR A 152 -2.33 -17.04 -3.30
C TYR A 152 -3.12 -16.87 -2.01
N GLY A 153 -4.19 -16.08 -2.03
CA GLY A 153 -5.03 -15.87 -0.87
C GLY A 153 -5.77 -14.53 -0.90
N ASP A 154 -6.52 -14.29 0.16
CA ASP A 154 -7.31 -13.07 0.31
C ASP A 154 -7.07 -12.37 1.64
N ASN A 155 -7.40 -11.08 1.71
CA ASN A 155 -7.29 -10.31 2.93
C ASN A 155 -8.52 -9.44 3.20
N LEU A 156 -8.82 -9.27 4.48
CA LEU A 156 -9.80 -8.31 4.98
C LEU A 156 -9.11 -7.29 5.87
N SER A 157 -9.37 -6.01 5.64
CA SER A 157 -8.84 -4.92 6.44
C SER A 157 -9.93 -3.99 6.92
N ILE A 158 -9.87 -3.57 8.18
CA ILE A 158 -10.75 -2.57 8.78
C ILE A 158 -9.86 -1.54 9.47
N SER A 159 -10.05 -0.27 9.15
CA SER A 159 -9.27 0.83 9.72
C SER A 159 -10.15 1.92 10.31
N TYR A 160 -9.64 2.62 11.30
CA TYR A 160 -10.27 3.79 11.90
C TYR A 160 -9.25 4.87 12.15
N GLY A 161 -9.42 6.03 11.49
CA GLY A 161 -8.56 7.21 11.62
C GLY A 161 -9.08 8.18 12.67
N PHE A 162 -8.17 8.80 13.43
CA PHE A 162 -8.50 9.83 14.40
C PHE A 162 -7.30 10.74 14.66
N THR A 163 -7.56 11.96 15.11
CA THR A 163 -6.49 12.89 15.48
C THR A 163 -6.06 12.69 16.93
N CYS A 164 -4.76 12.60 17.17
CA CYS A 164 -4.15 12.52 18.50
C CYS A 164 -3.20 13.70 18.71
N GLY A 165 -3.71 14.78 19.29
CA GLY A 165 -2.98 16.04 19.40
C GLY A 165 -2.89 16.72 18.02
N THR A 166 -1.67 16.92 17.51
CA THR A 166 -1.40 17.49 16.17
C THR A 166 -1.06 16.43 15.14
N TYR A 167 -1.16 15.16 15.49
CA TYR A 167 -0.79 14.03 14.64
C TYR A 167 -2.03 13.28 14.17
N ASP A 168 -1.93 12.67 13.01
CA ASP A 168 -2.90 11.69 12.54
C ASP A 168 -2.57 10.32 13.14
N CYS A 169 -3.59 9.67 13.71
CA CYS A 169 -3.50 8.38 14.34
C CYS A 169 -4.50 7.41 13.74
N GLY A 170 -4.21 6.11 13.83
CA GLY A 170 -5.10 5.09 13.32
C GLY A 170 -5.04 3.80 14.14
N LEU A 171 -6.16 3.08 14.09
CA LEU A 171 -6.26 1.70 14.49
C LEU A 171 -6.63 0.89 13.25
N ALA A 172 -5.99 -0.24 13.04
CA ALA A 172 -6.37 -1.14 11.97
C ALA A 172 -6.37 -2.59 12.47
N TYR A 173 -7.29 -3.36 11.93
CA TYR A 173 -7.28 -4.81 11.95
C TYR A 173 -7.11 -5.28 10.52
N SER A 174 -6.26 -6.25 10.31
CA SER A 174 -6.09 -6.90 9.03
C SER A 174 -5.84 -8.38 9.24
N ASP A 175 -6.37 -9.19 8.36
CA ASP A 175 -6.28 -10.64 8.36
C ASP A 175 -6.02 -11.13 6.95
N PHE A 176 -5.22 -12.15 6.80
CA PHE A 176 -4.90 -12.80 5.54
C PHE A 176 -5.28 -14.28 5.64
N SER A 177 -5.99 -14.77 4.64
CA SER A 177 -6.34 -16.17 4.46
C SER A 177 -5.54 -16.74 3.30
N ASP A 178 -4.67 -17.68 3.57
CA ASP A 178 -3.89 -18.42 2.57
C ASP A 178 -4.80 -19.47 1.90
N ASP A 179 -4.85 -19.49 0.56
CA ASP A 179 -5.60 -20.50 -0.21
C ASP A 179 -4.89 -21.87 -0.30
N GLY A 180 -3.80 -22.04 0.45
CA GLY A 180 -3.02 -23.30 0.48
C GLY A 180 -2.08 -23.45 -0.70
N TYR A 181 -1.69 -22.37 -1.34
CA TYR A 181 -0.66 -22.36 -2.38
C TYR A 181 0.67 -22.87 -1.80
N GLY A 182 1.11 -24.04 -2.27
CA GLY A 182 2.30 -24.73 -1.77
C GLY A 182 2.02 -25.98 -0.95
N ALA A 183 0.75 -26.34 -0.67
CA ALA A 183 0.41 -27.60 0.00
C ALA A 183 0.34 -28.83 -0.93
N ASP A 184 0.40 -28.63 -2.24
CA ASP A 184 0.23 -29.68 -3.26
C ASP A 184 1.57 -30.14 -3.92
N GLU A 185 2.71 -29.78 -3.37
CA GLU A 185 4.00 -30.31 -3.81
C GLU A 185 4.51 -31.39 -2.83
N ASP A 186 3.83 -32.56 -2.83
CA ASP A 186 4.35 -33.84 -2.34
C ASP A 186 4.54 -34.83 -3.52
#